data_52317b49f3579b02f215540412304ebd
#
_entry.id   52317b49f3579b02f215540412304ebd
#
_cell.length_a   1.000
_cell.length_b   1.000
_cell.length_c   1.000
_cell.angle_alpha   90.00
_cell.angle_beta   90.00
_cell.angle_gamma   90.00
#
_symmetry.space_group_name_H-M   'P 1'
#
loop_
_entity.id
_entity.type
_entity.pdbx_description
1 polymer ?
#
loop_
_entity_poly.entity_id
_entity_poly.type
_entity_poly.pdbx_seq_one_letter_code
_entity_poly.pdbx_strand_id
1 'polypeptide(L)'
;MARQRARIAFSDAAAKQVEAISSEAEVHALDRALVVISVDPEVGELLPGDPGHPRLREYTDTVERVRLLYWTSALGTVIVVAYIEV
;
A
#
# COMPACT_ATOMS: atom_id res chain seq x y z
N MET A 1 -5.59 25.52 0.51
CA MET A 1 -6.19 24.45 -0.29
C MET A 1 -5.84 23.10 0.33
N ALA A 2 -6.81 22.26 0.59
CA ALA A 2 -6.56 20.95 1.16
C ALA A 2 -5.90 20.04 0.12
N ARG A 3 -4.86 19.33 0.54
CA ARG A 3 -4.23 18.32 -0.31
C ARG A 3 -5.15 17.13 -0.41
N GLN A 4 -5.43 16.69 -1.63
CA GLN A 4 -6.21 15.49 -1.84
C GLN A 4 -5.36 14.26 -1.58
N ARG A 5 -5.95 13.29 -0.90
CA ARG A 5 -5.33 11.99 -0.73
C ARG A 5 -5.40 11.21 -2.02
N ALA A 6 -4.39 10.39 -2.27
CA ALA A 6 -4.44 9.45 -3.39
C ALA A 6 -5.54 8.41 -3.14
N ARG A 7 -6.17 7.98 -4.23
CA ARG A 7 -7.14 6.89 -4.17
C ARG A 7 -6.40 5.57 -4.08
N ILE A 8 -6.96 4.63 -3.33
CA ILE A 8 -6.35 3.32 -3.17
C ILE A 8 -7.16 2.28 -3.92
N ALA A 9 -6.46 1.50 -4.74
CA ALA A 9 -7.01 0.35 -5.42
C ALA A 9 -6.22 -0.90 -5.00
N PHE A 10 -6.84 -2.05 -5.08
CA PHE A 10 -6.19 -3.32 -4.73
C PHE A 10 -6.11 -4.21 -5.97
N SER A 11 -4.98 -4.89 -6.13
CA SER A 11 -4.90 -5.99 -7.09
C SER A 11 -5.82 -7.13 -6.63
N ASP A 12 -6.11 -8.08 -7.51
CA ASP A 12 -6.91 -9.24 -7.15
C ASP A 12 -6.27 -10.02 -6.00
N ALA A 13 -4.97 -10.17 -6.03
CA ALA A 13 -4.24 -10.85 -4.96
C ALA A 13 -4.37 -10.11 -3.63
N ALA A 14 -4.18 -8.79 -3.64
CA ALA A 14 -4.29 -7.98 -2.43
C ALA A 14 -5.72 -7.98 -1.89
N ALA A 15 -6.72 -7.91 -2.75
CA ALA A 15 -8.12 -7.96 -2.32
C ALA A 15 -8.43 -9.26 -1.58
N LYS A 16 -7.94 -10.39 -2.10
CA LYS A 16 -8.12 -11.68 -1.44
C LYS A 16 -7.40 -11.74 -0.10
N GLN A 17 -6.22 -11.13 -0.02
CA GLN A 17 -5.45 -11.07 1.22
C GLN A 17 -6.16 -10.25 2.29
N VAL A 18 -6.78 -9.14 1.91
CA VAL A 18 -7.59 -8.34 2.84
C VAL A 18 -8.74 -9.16 3.40
N GLU A 19 -9.44 -9.91 2.55
CA GLU A 19 -10.55 -10.76 2.97
C GLU A 19 -10.11 -11.86 3.93
N ALA A 20 -8.87 -12.32 3.82
CA ALA A 20 -8.34 -13.40 4.64
C ALA A 20 -7.85 -12.93 6.01
N ILE A 21 -7.71 -11.63 6.24
CA ILE A 21 -7.26 -11.11 7.53
C ILE A 21 -8.36 -11.31 8.56
N SER A 22 -8.03 -12.00 9.66
CA SER A 22 -8.99 -12.27 10.74
C SER A 22 -8.61 -11.57 12.05
N SER A 23 -7.39 -11.09 12.19
CA SER A 23 -6.93 -10.40 13.40
C SER A 23 -7.31 -8.93 13.36
N GLU A 24 -7.96 -8.44 14.42
CA GLU A 24 -8.29 -7.02 14.53
C GLU A 24 -7.05 -6.15 14.55
N ALA A 25 -5.98 -6.61 15.20
CA ALA A 25 -4.71 -5.88 15.23
C ALA A 25 -4.15 -5.70 13.82
N GLU A 26 -4.23 -6.75 13.01
CA GLU A 26 -3.77 -6.68 11.63
C GLU A 26 -4.64 -5.78 10.75
N VAL A 27 -5.96 -5.81 10.97
CA VAL A 27 -6.88 -4.90 10.27
C VAL A 27 -6.55 -3.45 10.60
N HIS A 28 -6.35 -3.15 11.87
CA HIS A 28 -6.00 -1.78 12.30
C HIS A 28 -4.65 -1.35 11.72
N ALA A 29 -3.68 -2.27 11.69
CA ALA A 29 -2.36 -1.99 11.11
C ALA A 29 -2.47 -1.71 9.60
N LEU A 30 -3.30 -2.49 8.91
CA LEU A 30 -3.56 -2.25 7.49
C LEU A 30 -4.19 -0.88 7.28
N ASP A 31 -5.19 -0.53 8.07
CA ASP A 31 -5.83 0.79 7.98
C ASP A 31 -4.83 1.91 8.19
N ARG A 32 -3.97 1.81 9.21
CA ARG A 32 -2.93 2.81 9.46
C ARG A 32 -1.99 2.94 8.27
N ALA A 33 -1.54 1.81 7.74
CA ALA A 33 -0.64 1.80 6.59
C ALA A 33 -1.27 2.45 5.36
N LEU A 34 -2.54 2.12 5.10
CA LEU A 34 -3.25 2.69 3.95
C LEU A 34 -3.41 4.22 4.09
N VAL A 35 -3.69 4.70 5.30
CA VAL A 35 -3.77 6.15 5.53
C VAL A 35 -2.41 6.80 5.27
N VAL A 36 -1.35 6.22 5.80
CA VAL A 36 0.00 6.79 5.63
C VAL A 36 0.37 6.87 4.15
N ILE A 37 0.20 5.79 3.38
CA ILE A 37 0.58 5.81 1.96
C ILE A 37 -0.36 6.68 1.13
N SER A 38 -1.61 6.86 1.54
CA SER A 38 -2.53 7.75 0.81
C SER A 38 -2.15 9.21 0.97
N VAL A 39 -1.59 9.58 2.12
CA VAL A 39 -1.13 10.94 2.40
C VAL A 39 0.25 11.19 1.79
N ASP A 40 1.14 10.21 1.89
CA ASP A 40 2.51 10.32 1.35
C ASP A 40 2.85 9.05 0.56
N PRO A 41 2.51 9.00 -0.72
CA PRO A 41 2.77 7.81 -1.54
C PRO A 41 4.25 7.44 -1.67
N GLU A 42 5.16 8.35 -1.38
CA GLU A 42 6.60 8.10 -1.47
C GLU A 42 7.21 7.61 -0.16
N VAL A 43 6.38 7.43 0.88
CA VAL A 43 6.89 7.01 2.19
C VAL A 43 7.54 5.63 2.16
N GLY A 44 7.03 4.72 1.32
CA GLY A 44 7.58 3.38 1.20
C GLY A 44 8.93 3.37 0.50
N GLU A 45 9.75 2.39 0.85
CA GLU A 45 11.06 2.20 0.23
C GLU A 45 10.88 1.70 -1.20
N LEU A 46 11.56 2.36 -2.14
CA LEU A 46 11.49 1.98 -3.55
C LEU A 46 12.32 0.74 -3.79
N LEU A 47 11.68 -0.31 -4.29
CA LEU A 47 12.34 -1.59 -4.55
C LEU A 47 12.95 -1.59 -5.95
N PRO A 48 14.01 -2.41 -6.19
CA PRO A 48 14.52 -2.62 -7.55
C PRO A 48 13.42 -3.19 -8.44
N GLY A 49 13.41 -2.77 -9.70
CA GLY A 49 12.42 -3.23 -10.66
C GLY A 49 12.98 -3.28 -12.07
N ASP A 50 12.23 -3.92 -12.95
CA ASP A 50 12.60 -4.06 -14.35
C ASP A 50 12.10 -2.87 -15.17
N PRO A 51 12.84 -2.47 -16.23
CA PRO A 51 12.34 -1.45 -17.15
C PRO A 51 11.02 -1.87 -17.76
N GLY A 52 10.10 -0.92 -17.90
CA GLY A 52 8.80 -1.18 -18.50
C GLY A 52 7.72 -1.63 -17.53
N HIS A 53 8.07 -1.85 -16.28
CA HIS A 53 7.11 -2.18 -15.22
C HIS A 53 7.10 -1.11 -14.14
N PRO A 54 5.95 -0.85 -13.51
CA PRO A 54 5.92 0.06 -12.37
C PRO A 54 6.81 -0.47 -11.25
N ARG A 55 7.59 0.43 -10.67
CA ARG A 55 8.42 0.05 -9.54
C ARG A 55 7.57 0.00 -8.28
N LEU A 56 7.76 -1.05 -7.52
CA LEU A 56 7.05 -1.24 -6.26
C LEU A 56 7.76 -0.50 -5.14
N ARG A 57 6.95 -0.03 -4.18
CA ARG A 57 7.44 0.45 -2.90
C ARG A 57 6.96 -0.50 -1.81
N GLU A 58 7.75 -0.59 -0.78
CA GLU A 58 7.44 -1.42 0.39
C GLU A 58 7.24 -0.52 1.60
N TYR A 59 6.11 -0.71 2.27
CA TYR A 59 5.85 -0.03 3.53
C TYR A 59 5.41 -1.05 4.56
N THR A 60 6.01 -1.01 5.75
CA THR A 60 5.67 -1.89 6.86
C THR A 60 5.16 -1.06 8.02
N ASP A 61 4.00 -1.45 8.58
CA ASP A 61 3.47 -0.80 9.77
C ASP A 61 4.44 -0.99 10.94
N THR A 62 4.59 0.03 11.76
CA THR A 62 5.59 0.03 12.84
C THR A 62 5.13 -0.71 14.09
N VAL A 63 3.84 -0.95 14.24
CA VAL A 63 3.27 -1.61 15.43
C VAL A 63 3.06 -3.10 15.19
N GLU A 64 2.40 -3.44 14.08
CA GLU A 64 2.19 -4.81 13.66
C GLU A 64 2.94 -5.06 12.36
N ARG A 65 3.34 -6.31 12.11
CA ARG A 65 4.11 -6.64 10.91
C ARG A 65 3.23 -6.80 9.69
N VAL A 66 2.50 -5.75 9.34
CA VAL A 66 1.73 -5.73 8.10
C VAL A 66 2.54 -4.98 7.07
N ARG A 67 2.91 -5.65 5.99
CA ARG A 67 3.74 -5.11 4.93
C ARG A 67 2.92 -4.96 3.66
N LEU A 68 3.03 -3.81 3.03
CA LEU A 68 2.37 -3.53 1.77
C LEU A 68 3.41 -3.37 0.66
N LEU A 69 3.15 -4.00 -0.47
CA LEU A 69 3.85 -3.71 -1.72
C LEU A 69 2.87 -2.97 -2.62
N TYR A 70 3.25 -1.78 -3.03
CA TYR A 70 2.36 -0.93 -3.81
C TYR A 70 3.13 -0.14 -4.86
N TRP A 71 2.41 0.39 -5.83
CA TRP A 71 2.96 1.32 -6.79
C TRP A 71 1.99 2.47 -6.99
N THR A 72 2.49 3.58 -7.53
CA THR A 72 1.74 4.80 -7.69
C THR A 72 1.58 5.09 -9.18
N SER A 73 0.40 5.53 -9.59
CA SER A 73 0.18 5.96 -10.96
C SER A 73 1.09 7.14 -11.32
N ALA A 74 1.27 7.38 -12.61
CA ALA A 74 2.17 8.43 -13.10
C ALA A 74 1.84 9.81 -12.53
N LEU A 75 0.57 10.09 -12.28
CA LEU A 75 0.14 11.37 -11.72
C LEU A 75 0.11 11.39 -10.19
N GLY A 76 0.44 10.28 -9.55
CA GLY A 76 0.40 10.19 -8.09
C GLY A 76 -1.02 10.22 -7.51
N THR A 77 -2.04 10.02 -8.34
CA THR A 77 -3.44 10.12 -7.91
C THR A 77 -4.05 8.80 -7.48
N VAL A 78 -3.45 7.68 -7.92
CA VAL A 78 -3.91 6.34 -7.57
C VAL A 78 -2.75 5.52 -7.05
N ILE A 79 -2.97 4.87 -5.92
CA ILE A 79 -2.04 3.90 -5.36
C ILE A 79 -2.64 2.53 -5.57
N VAL A 80 -1.89 1.63 -6.21
CA VAL A 80 -2.33 0.25 -6.38
C VAL A 80 -1.55 -0.63 -5.40
N VAL A 81 -2.26 -1.21 -4.44
CA VAL A 81 -1.68 -2.17 -3.51
C VAL A 81 -1.64 -3.51 -4.22
N ALA A 82 -0.43 -3.95 -4.53
CA ALA A 82 -0.21 -5.17 -5.32
C ALA A 82 -0.19 -6.42 -4.45
N TYR A 83 0.30 -6.32 -3.22
CA TYR A 83 0.47 -7.46 -2.33
C TYR A 83 0.46 -7.00 -0.88
N ILE A 84 -0.14 -7.81 -0.01
CA ILE A 84 -0.17 -7.56 1.44
C ILE A 84 0.38 -8.79 2.14
N GLU A 85 1.29 -8.58 3.06
CA GLU A 85 1.87 -9.65 3.87
C GLU A 85 1.62 -9.36 5.34
N VAL A 86 1.04 -10.31 6.03
CA VAL A 86 0.75 -10.19 7.46
C VAL A 86 1.54 -11.20 8.28
#